data_10edc530468eb1c54ca2fcd0ea7788db
#
_entry.id   10edc530468eb1c54ca2fcd0ea7788db
#
_cell.length_a   1.000
_cell.length_b   1.000
_cell.length_c   1.000
_cell.angle_alpha   90.00
_cell.angle_beta   90.00
_cell.angle_gamma   90.00
#
_symmetry.space_group_name_H-M   'P 1'
#
loop_
_entity.id
_entity.type
_entity.pdbx_description
1 polymer ?
#
loop_
_entity_poly.entity_id
_entity_poly.type
_entity_poly.pdbx_seq_one_letter_code
_entity_poly.pdbx_strand_id
1 'polypeptide(L)'
;GSNLRGVCYVLDEPTIGLHPRDNRLLIDTLRDLSGRGNTVVVVEHDEETIREAGHVIDLGPGAGLHGGRVVAEGTPESLAANPESVTGRLLAHPLRHPQRPRRAVAGEAEPGAPAWLHVEGVHRHNLDGLDVALPLGRLVCVTGVSGSGKSTLVRDVLYEGLARLLAQRPERGGEAKEGVAREGAAGVRPSSATRLRPRRRTGGAATEAAVLAGLCASIQGWGEVARVLEVDQTPIGKTPRSCPATYVGVWDTIRKLFAGTPEARMRGYGPGRFSFNVAGGRCEACEGQGVRKLEMSFLPDVEVPCEVCGGARFNAETLAVRYRGLTVSEVLALPVEEALEVFAAHPAVRHALALLQDVGLGYLTLGQRSPTLSGGEAQRLKLVTELARARPGEPTRPGVSAPVEAASGQRGRSSPHTLYLLDEPTVGLHMADVEKLVRVLHRLVDVGHTVVVVEHNLDVVAEADWVVDLGPEGGDGGGRVVAEGPPETVARVRRGSHTARFLKGFLRERGVQAGGRGKPG
;
A
#
# COMPACT_ATOMS: atom_id res chain seq x y z
N GLY A 1 -12.34 18.73 -30.57
CA GLY A 1 -10.99 18.38 -30.85
C GLY A 1 -10.33 19.33 -31.81
N SER A 2 -9.19 19.89 -31.43
CA SER A 2 -8.36 20.72 -32.30
C SER A 2 -7.76 19.84 -33.42
N ASN A 3 -7.88 20.27 -34.68
CA ASN A 3 -7.23 19.65 -35.84
C ASN A 3 -5.72 20.02 -35.91
N LEU A 4 -5.03 20.03 -34.77
CA LEU A 4 -3.62 20.34 -34.70
C LEU A 4 -2.80 19.18 -35.30
N ARG A 5 -1.81 19.50 -36.12
CA ARG A 5 -0.83 18.55 -36.70
C ARG A 5 0.59 19.01 -36.34
N GLY A 6 1.52 18.06 -36.23
CA GLY A 6 2.92 18.38 -35.90
C GLY A 6 3.11 18.77 -34.44
N VAL A 7 2.19 18.42 -33.55
CA VAL A 7 2.30 18.65 -32.10
C VAL A 7 2.94 17.44 -31.42
N CYS A 8 3.82 17.68 -30.46
CA CYS A 8 4.31 16.66 -29.55
C CYS A 8 3.47 16.69 -28.25
N TYR A 9 2.77 15.62 -27.99
CA TYR A 9 2.04 15.38 -26.72
C TYR A 9 2.92 14.55 -25.80
N VAL A 10 3.16 15.02 -24.59
CA VAL A 10 3.87 14.27 -23.55
C VAL A 10 2.88 14.02 -22.41
N LEU A 11 2.65 12.75 -22.12
CA LEU A 11 1.69 12.29 -21.12
C LEU A 11 2.43 11.43 -20.08
N ASP A 12 2.17 11.69 -18.81
CA ASP A 12 2.74 10.97 -17.68
C ASP A 12 1.66 10.14 -17.00
N GLU A 13 1.80 8.82 -17.06
CA GLU A 13 0.90 7.80 -16.51
C GLU A 13 -0.60 8.09 -16.74
N PRO A 14 -1.06 8.32 -17.98
CA PRO A 14 -2.44 8.72 -18.25
C PRO A 14 -3.47 7.60 -18.00
N THR A 15 -3.04 6.36 -17.74
CA THR A 15 -3.89 5.20 -17.42
C THR A 15 -4.19 5.06 -15.93
N ILE A 16 -3.61 5.91 -15.06
CA ILE A 16 -3.80 5.83 -13.60
C ILE A 16 -5.30 5.83 -13.24
N GLY A 17 -5.71 4.85 -12.43
CA GLY A 17 -7.08 4.75 -11.91
C GLY A 17 -8.14 4.44 -12.97
N LEU A 18 -7.74 4.06 -14.19
CA LEU A 18 -8.65 3.68 -15.23
C LEU A 18 -9.01 2.19 -15.18
N HIS A 19 -10.28 1.90 -15.32
CA HIS A 19 -10.74 0.53 -15.59
C HIS A 19 -10.24 0.07 -16.98
N PRO A 20 -9.92 -1.24 -17.23
CA PRO A 20 -9.46 -1.74 -18.53
C PRO A 20 -10.31 -1.31 -19.73
N ARG A 21 -11.64 -1.12 -19.55
CA ARG A 21 -12.52 -0.56 -20.57
C ARG A 21 -12.14 0.86 -20.98
N ASP A 22 -11.89 1.70 -19.97
CA ASP A 22 -11.61 3.13 -20.18
C ASP A 22 -10.17 3.31 -20.67
N ASN A 23 -9.25 2.44 -20.22
CA ASN A 23 -7.89 2.37 -20.73
C ASN A 23 -7.89 2.09 -22.24
N ARG A 24 -8.71 1.15 -22.72
CA ARG A 24 -8.82 0.86 -24.17
C ARG A 24 -9.27 2.08 -24.96
N LEU A 25 -10.26 2.84 -24.47
CA LEU A 25 -10.69 4.08 -25.12
C LEU A 25 -9.60 5.14 -25.17
N LEU A 26 -8.79 5.23 -24.13
CA LEU A 26 -7.64 6.13 -24.09
C LEU A 26 -6.62 5.73 -25.15
N ILE A 27 -6.22 4.46 -25.21
CA ILE A 27 -5.25 3.92 -26.19
C ILE A 27 -5.75 4.23 -27.63
N ASP A 28 -7.02 3.97 -27.93
CA ASP A 28 -7.61 4.27 -29.23
C ASP A 28 -7.52 5.77 -29.56
N THR A 29 -7.75 6.64 -28.57
CA THR A 29 -7.61 8.10 -28.72
C THR A 29 -6.17 8.52 -29.00
N LEU A 30 -5.19 7.93 -28.29
CA LEU A 30 -3.75 8.21 -28.50
C LEU A 30 -3.29 7.77 -29.88
N ARG A 31 -3.77 6.63 -30.37
CA ARG A 31 -3.54 6.15 -31.73
C ARG A 31 -4.08 7.10 -32.79
N ASP A 32 -5.32 7.58 -32.59
CA ASP A 32 -5.91 8.56 -33.48
C ASP A 32 -5.12 9.87 -33.54
N LEU A 33 -4.62 10.35 -32.38
CA LEU A 33 -3.76 11.53 -32.33
C LEU A 33 -2.45 11.33 -33.11
N SER A 34 -1.81 10.20 -32.92
CA SER A 34 -0.58 9.83 -33.67
C SER A 34 -0.86 9.69 -35.17
N GLY A 35 -1.95 9.02 -35.54
CA GLY A 35 -2.37 8.83 -36.94
C GLY A 35 -2.67 10.12 -37.71
N ARG A 36 -2.92 11.24 -37.00
CA ARG A 36 -3.11 12.59 -37.57
C ARG A 36 -1.80 13.34 -37.82
N GLY A 37 -0.65 12.70 -37.65
CA GLY A 37 0.67 13.31 -37.88
C GLY A 37 1.20 14.08 -36.67
N ASN A 38 0.80 13.68 -35.47
CA ASN A 38 1.37 14.16 -34.21
C ASN A 38 2.34 13.13 -33.63
N THR A 39 3.23 13.59 -32.76
CA THR A 39 4.07 12.72 -31.93
C THR A 39 3.41 12.57 -30.56
N VAL A 40 3.24 11.35 -30.08
CA VAL A 40 2.71 11.06 -28.74
C VAL A 40 3.75 10.30 -27.96
N VAL A 41 4.24 10.89 -26.87
CA VAL A 41 5.17 10.29 -25.92
C VAL A 41 4.41 10.01 -24.63
N VAL A 42 4.43 8.76 -24.18
CA VAL A 42 3.70 8.33 -22.97
C VAL A 42 4.69 7.67 -22.03
N VAL A 43 4.72 8.12 -20.78
CA VAL A 43 5.40 7.41 -19.69
C VAL A 43 4.37 6.47 -19.08
N GLU A 44 4.63 5.17 -19.11
CA GLU A 44 3.64 4.16 -18.70
C GLU A 44 4.25 2.89 -18.12
N HIS A 45 3.45 2.22 -17.29
CA HIS A 45 3.73 0.92 -16.69
C HIS A 45 2.69 -0.13 -17.06
N ASP A 46 1.60 0.29 -17.69
CA ASP A 46 0.49 -0.59 -18.11
C ASP A 46 0.90 -1.45 -19.29
N GLU A 47 0.73 -2.76 -19.16
CA GLU A 47 1.14 -3.73 -20.19
C GLU A 47 0.39 -3.55 -21.50
N GLU A 48 -0.92 -3.27 -21.46
CA GLU A 48 -1.73 -3.11 -22.67
C GLU A 48 -1.24 -1.90 -23.47
N THR A 49 -0.98 -0.79 -22.78
CA THR A 49 -0.42 0.44 -23.40
C THR A 49 0.95 0.21 -24.00
N ILE A 50 1.84 -0.52 -23.29
CA ILE A 50 3.18 -0.84 -23.80
C ILE A 50 3.09 -1.73 -25.06
N ARG A 51 2.22 -2.76 -25.07
CA ARG A 51 2.04 -3.65 -26.23
C ARG A 51 1.48 -2.94 -27.46
N GLU A 52 0.74 -1.87 -27.28
CA GLU A 52 0.12 -1.10 -28.34
C GLU A 52 0.99 0.08 -28.85
N ALA A 53 2.15 0.31 -28.21
CA ALA A 53 3.09 1.34 -28.61
C ALA A 53 3.82 0.95 -29.91
N GLY A 54 4.01 1.91 -30.83
CA GLY A 54 4.81 1.69 -32.03
C GLY A 54 6.31 1.63 -31.77
N HIS A 55 6.76 2.28 -30.69
CA HIS A 55 8.16 2.30 -30.25
C HIS A 55 8.21 2.43 -28.72
N VAL A 56 9.04 1.66 -28.07
CA VAL A 56 9.21 1.65 -26.62
C VAL A 56 10.68 1.94 -26.29
N ILE A 57 10.90 2.78 -25.29
CA ILE A 57 12.21 3.04 -24.69
C ILE A 57 12.14 2.54 -23.25
N ASP A 58 12.87 1.46 -22.96
CA ASP A 58 12.91 0.86 -21.62
C ASP A 58 14.08 1.43 -20.82
N LEU A 59 13.75 2.07 -19.68
CA LEU A 59 14.72 2.67 -18.78
C LEU A 59 14.95 1.76 -17.56
N GLY A 60 16.22 1.46 -17.26
CA GLY A 60 16.59 0.58 -16.17
C GLY A 60 18.10 0.56 -15.92
N PRO A 61 18.65 -0.63 -15.53
CA PRO A 61 17.98 -1.92 -15.26
C PRO A 61 17.21 -1.96 -13.94
N GLY A 62 17.51 -1.07 -12.99
CA GLY A 62 16.86 -0.94 -11.70
C GLY A 62 16.28 0.46 -11.48
N ALA A 63 15.95 0.78 -10.24
CA ALA A 63 15.49 2.10 -9.82
C ALA A 63 16.58 2.87 -9.07
N GLY A 64 16.39 4.18 -8.86
CA GLY A 64 17.32 5.03 -8.11
C GLY A 64 18.72 5.07 -8.74
N LEU A 65 19.76 4.81 -7.93
CA LEU A 65 21.16 4.87 -8.38
C LEU A 65 21.52 3.84 -9.47
N HIS A 66 20.75 2.76 -9.56
CA HIS A 66 20.97 1.67 -10.54
C HIS A 66 20.10 1.82 -11.80
N GLY A 67 19.32 2.91 -11.88
CA GLY A 67 18.46 3.22 -13.02
C GLY A 67 19.02 4.28 -13.96
N GLY A 68 18.13 4.87 -14.75
CA GLY A 68 18.43 6.03 -15.60
C GLY A 68 19.23 5.74 -16.87
N ARG A 69 19.30 4.47 -17.32
CA ARG A 69 19.94 4.06 -18.57
C ARG A 69 18.91 3.45 -19.51
N VAL A 70 19.09 3.65 -20.81
CA VAL A 70 18.33 2.91 -21.82
C VAL A 70 18.84 1.47 -21.83
N VAL A 71 17.99 0.53 -21.45
CA VAL A 71 18.28 -0.92 -21.42
C VAL A 71 17.90 -1.55 -22.75
N ALA A 72 16.79 -1.10 -23.31
CA ALA A 72 16.28 -1.57 -24.59
C ALA A 72 15.46 -0.48 -25.28
N GLU A 73 15.44 -0.51 -26.62
CA GLU A 73 14.57 0.34 -27.43
C GLU A 73 14.09 -0.41 -28.66
N GLY A 74 12.92 -0.07 -29.17
CA GLY A 74 12.34 -0.65 -30.37
C GLY A 74 10.87 -1.02 -30.21
N THR A 75 10.42 -2.01 -30.99
CA THR A 75 9.02 -2.49 -30.86
C THR A 75 8.82 -3.33 -29.60
N PRO A 76 7.59 -3.49 -29.10
CA PRO A 76 7.31 -4.36 -27.96
C PRO A 76 7.86 -5.79 -28.14
N GLU A 77 7.82 -6.33 -29.35
CA GLU A 77 8.35 -7.66 -29.66
C GLU A 77 9.89 -7.69 -29.55
N SER A 78 10.58 -6.64 -29.99
CA SER A 78 12.03 -6.54 -29.83
C SER A 78 12.46 -6.44 -28.39
N LEU A 79 11.69 -5.72 -27.55
CA LEU A 79 11.90 -5.69 -26.11
C LEU A 79 11.69 -7.07 -25.48
N ALA A 80 10.62 -7.77 -25.87
CA ALA A 80 10.31 -9.11 -25.35
C ALA A 80 11.43 -10.14 -25.66
N ALA A 81 12.20 -9.92 -26.70
CA ALA A 81 13.36 -10.74 -27.07
C ALA A 81 14.65 -10.34 -26.31
N ASN A 82 14.70 -9.19 -25.61
CA ASN A 82 15.89 -8.73 -24.92
C ASN A 82 15.95 -9.28 -23.48
N PRO A 83 16.92 -10.14 -23.12
CA PRO A 83 17.02 -10.72 -21.78
C PRO A 83 17.38 -9.72 -20.68
N GLU A 84 17.99 -8.58 -21.03
CA GLU A 84 18.37 -7.55 -20.06
C GLU A 84 17.18 -6.66 -19.68
N SER A 85 16.15 -6.58 -20.52
CA SER A 85 14.93 -5.82 -20.24
C SER A 85 14.02 -6.58 -19.27
N VAL A 86 13.78 -5.99 -18.09
CA VAL A 86 12.80 -6.53 -17.13
C VAL A 86 11.38 -6.44 -17.71
N THR A 87 11.06 -5.32 -18.34
CA THR A 87 9.79 -5.09 -19.05
C THR A 87 9.61 -6.12 -20.15
N GLY A 88 10.62 -6.30 -21.02
CA GLY A 88 10.60 -7.26 -22.12
C GLY A 88 10.39 -8.70 -21.67
N ARG A 89 11.09 -9.11 -20.60
CA ARG A 89 10.92 -10.44 -20.00
C ARG A 89 9.48 -10.69 -19.52
N LEU A 90 8.84 -9.69 -18.90
CA LEU A 90 7.47 -9.82 -18.44
C LEU A 90 6.44 -9.78 -19.58
N LEU A 91 6.74 -9.04 -20.65
CA LEU A 91 5.95 -9.11 -21.89
C LEU A 91 6.01 -10.49 -22.56
N ALA A 92 7.19 -11.14 -22.54
CA ALA A 92 7.38 -12.50 -23.08
C ALA A 92 6.79 -13.58 -22.15
N HIS A 93 6.97 -13.41 -20.85
CA HIS A 93 6.58 -14.38 -19.82
C HIS A 93 5.75 -13.70 -18.72
N PRO A 94 4.50 -13.36 -19.02
CA PRO A 94 3.63 -12.69 -18.03
C PRO A 94 3.34 -13.59 -16.83
N LEU A 95 2.98 -12.96 -15.73
CA LEU A 95 2.63 -13.64 -14.50
C LEU A 95 1.47 -14.61 -14.71
N ARG A 96 1.51 -15.76 -14.03
CA ARG A 96 0.44 -16.78 -14.04
C ARG A 96 -0.37 -16.69 -12.75
N HIS A 97 -1.69 -16.87 -12.85
CA HIS A 97 -2.64 -16.71 -11.75
C HIS A 97 -3.56 -17.92 -11.60
N PRO A 98 -3.91 -18.31 -10.35
CA PRO A 98 -3.35 -17.77 -9.11
C PRO A 98 -1.91 -18.27 -8.87
N GLN A 99 -1.06 -17.43 -8.26
CA GLN A 99 0.32 -17.81 -7.88
C GLN A 99 0.35 -18.86 -6.76
N ARG A 100 -0.77 -19.00 -6.07
CA ARG A 100 -0.96 -19.93 -4.96
C ARG A 100 -2.41 -20.45 -4.93
N PRO A 101 -2.68 -21.62 -4.34
CA PRO A 101 -4.05 -22.08 -4.18
C PRO A 101 -4.91 -21.05 -3.45
N ARG A 102 -6.11 -20.75 -3.99
CA ARG A 102 -7.04 -19.82 -3.36
C ARG A 102 -7.51 -20.36 -2.02
N ARG A 103 -7.70 -19.46 -1.08
CA ARG A 103 -8.37 -19.78 0.17
C ARG A 103 -9.85 -20.01 -0.13
N ALA A 104 -10.38 -21.14 0.32
CA ALA A 104 -11.79 -21.43 0.11
C ALA A 104 -12.67 -20.37 0.80
N VAL A 105 -13.68 -19.89 0.08
CA VAL A 105 -14.77 -19.09 0.60
C VAL A 105 -16.00 -19.97 0.52
N ALA A 106 -16.26 -20.71 1.63
CA ALA A 106 -17.45 -21.54 1.77
C ALA A 106 -18.67 -20.64 2.09
N GLY A 107 -19.86 -21.09 1.73
CA GLY A 107 -21.09 -20.41 2.13
C GLY A 107 -21.23 -20.35 3.65
N GLU A 108 -21.94 -19.36 4.17
CA GLU A 108 -22.07 -19.09 5.61
C GLU A 108 -22.50 -20.27 6.48
N ALA A 109 -23.26 -21.19 5.89
CA ALA A 109 -23.80 -22.36 6.59
C ALA A 109 -22.83 -23.56 6.64
N GLU A 110 -21.65 -23.50 6.01
CA GLU A 110 -20.74 -24.64 5.96
C GLU A 110 -19.77 -24.63 7.15
N PRO A 111 -19.46 -25.81 7.75
CA PRO A 111 -18.46 -25.89 8.81
C PRO A 111 -17.09 -25.42 8.32
N GLY A 112 -16.51 -24.43 9.01
CA GLY A 112 -15.22 -23.83 8.62
C GLY A 112 -15.33 -22.67 7.64
N ALA A 113 -16.54 -22.20 7.33
CA ALA A 113 -16.75 -20.97 6.57
C ALA A 113 -16.06 -19.77 7.25
N PRO A 114 -15.53 -18.80 6.49
CA PRO A 114 -15.05 -17.55 7.07
C PRO A 114 -16.23 -16.80 7.71
N ALA A 115 -15.92 -15.98 8.72
CA ALA A 115 -16.90 -14.98 9.18
C ALA A 115 -17.13 -13.96 8.05
N TRP A 116 -18.33 -13.40 8.01
CA TRP A 116 -18.73 -12.44 6.99
C TRP A 116 -19.01 -11.06 7.61
N LEU A 117 -18.72 -10.04 6.86
CA LEU A 117 -19.11 -8.66 7.14
C LEU A 117 -20.20 -8.28 6.15
N HIS A 118 -21.45 -8.08 6.65
CA HIS A 118 -22.58 -7.67 5.84
C HIS A 118 -22.83 -6.18 6.02
N VAL A 119 -22.91 -5.44 4.93
CA VAL A 119 -23.27 -4.03 4.91
C VAL A 119 -24.59 -3.93 4.15
N GLU A 120 -25.60 -3.44 4.80
CA GLU A 120 -26.96 -3.39 4.28
C GLU A 120 -27.47 -1.97 4.15
N GLY A 121 -28.23 -1.72 3.09
CA GLY A 121 -28.92 -0.47 2.86
C GLY A 121 -27.96 0.73 2.78
N VAL A 122 -26.91 0.63 1.98
CA VAL A 122 -25.97 1.74 1.78
C VAL A 122 -26.64 2.86 1.01
N HIS A 123 -26.65 4.06 1.58
CA HIS A 123 -27.16 5.29 0.96
C HIS A 123 -26.09 6.38 1.04
N ARG A 124 -25.20 6.41 0.04
CA ARG A 124 -24.13 7.41 -0.01
C ARG A 124 -23.72 7.67 -1.46
N HIS A 125 -23.73 8.93 -1.88
CA HIS A 125 -23.47 9.36 -3.25
C HIS A 125 -24.35 8.58 -4.26
N ASN A 126 -23.74 7.86 -5.19
CA ASN A 126 -24.43 7.04 -6.18
C ASN A 126 -24.78 5.62 -5.68
N LEU A 127 -24.43 5.26 -4.43
CA LEU A 127 -24.87 4.02 -3.81
C LEU A 127 -26.25 4.24 -3.20
N ASP A 128 -27.27 3.57 -3.73
CA ASP A 128 -28.66 3.70 -3.28
C ASP A 128 -29.28 2.33 -3.01
N GLY A 129 -29.37 1.99 -1.71
CA GLY A 129 -29.89 0.71 -1.25
C GLY A 129 -28.96 -0.47 -1.56
N LEU A 130 -27.63 -0.23 -1.61
CA LEU A 130 -26.67 -1.29 -1.90
C LEU A 130 -26.49 -2.20 -0.67
N ASP A 131 -26.61 -3.52 -0.89
CA ASP A 131 -26.20 -4.56 0.04
C ASP A 131 -24.95 -5.26 -0.48
N VAL A 132 -23.97 -5.52 0.42
CA VAL A 132 -22.72 -6.21 0.07
C VAL A 132 -22.22 -7.07 1.23
N ALA A 133 -21.71 -8.26 0.90
CA ALA A 133 -21.11 -9.18 1.85
C ALA A 133 -19.63 -9.39 1.54
N LEU A 134 -18.78 -9.31 2.57
CA LEU A 134 -17.33 -9.45 2.46
C LEU A 134 -16.83 -10.57 3.38
N PRO A 135 -16.14 -11.61 2.86
CA PRO A 135 -15.58 -12.66 3.69
C PRO A 135 -14.38 -12.16 4.48
N LEU A 136 -14.37 -12.35 5.80
CA LEU A 136 -13.26 -12.00 6.67
C LEU A 136 -12.10 -12.99 6.57
N GLY A 137 -10.86 -12.55 6.85
CA GLY A 137 -9.66 -13.37 6.71
C GLY A 137 -9.35 -13.75 5.26
N ARG A 138 -9.71 -12.90 4.30
CA ARG A 138 -9.55 -13.10 2.85
C ARG A 138 -8.98 -11.86 2.18
N LEU A 139 -8.41 -12.07 0.99
CA LEU A 139 -8.11 -11.00 0.05
C LEU A 139 -9.37 -10.72 -0.79
N VAL A 140 -9.99 -9.59 -0.56
CA VAL A 140 -11.19 -9.14 -1.27
C VAL A 140 -10.82 -8.02 -2.21
N CYS A 141 -11.21 -8.12 -3.48
CA CYS A 141 -11.02 -7.05 -4.47
C CYS A 141 -12.36 -6.42 -4.82
N VAL A 142 -12.47 -5.09 -4.63
CA VAL A 142 -13.59 -4.29 -5.09
C VAL A 142 -13.20 -3.67 -6.42
N THR A 143 -13.91 -4.03 -7.49
CA THR A 143 -13.61 -3.59 -8.85
C THR A 143 -14.85 -2.95 -9.51
N GLY A 144 -14.71 -2.48 -10.73
CA GLY A 144 -15.79 -1.83 -11.49
C GLY A 144 -15.33 -0.58 -12.21
N VAL A 145 -16.11 -0.07 -13.14
CA VAL A 145 -15.77 1.12 -13.95
C VAL A 145 -15.51 2.36 -13.08
N SER A 146 -14.83 3.35 -13.65
CA SER A 146 -14.60 4.61 -12.95
C SER A 146 -15.93 5.28 -12.59
N GLY A 147 -16.03 5.81 -11.34
CA GLY A 147 -17.25 6.42 -10.83
C GLY A 147 -18.39 5.44 -10.45
N SER A 148 -18.17 4.11 -10.43
CA SER A 148 -19.19 3.13 -10.01
C SER A 148 -19.48 3.08 -8.50
N GLY A 149 -18.73 3.83 -7.67
CA GLY A 149 -18.95 3.92 -6.22
C GLY A 149 -17.99 3.12 -5.36
N LYS A 150 -16.89 2.56 -5.91
CA LYS A 150 -15.90 1.73 -5.19
C LYS A 150 -15.29 2.43 -3.98
N SER A 151 -14.70 3.60 -4.19
CA SER A 151 -14.06 4.38 -3.09
C SER A 151 -15.11 4.85 -2.08
N THR A 152 -16.34 5.16 -2.51
CA THR A 152 -17.46 5.46 -1.62
C THR A 152 -17.78 4.26 -0.72
N LEU A 153 -17.90 3.05 -1.28
CA LEU A 153 -18.17 1.84 -0.50
C LEU A 153 -17.05 1.58 0.50
N VAL A 154 -15.79 1.59 0.05
CA VAL A 154 -14.66 1.17 0.88
C VAL A 154 -14.27 2.24 1.90
N ARG A 155 -14.18 3.49 1.49
CA ARG A 155 -13.71 4.60 2.32
C ARG A 155 -14.82 5.23 3.13
N ASP A 156 -15.89 5.71 2.45
CA ASP A 156 -16.91 6.51 3.12
C ASP A 156 -17.87 5.63 3.94
N VAL A 157 -18.10 4.36 3.53
CA VAL A 157 -19.02 3.46 4.24
C VAL A 157 -18.30 2.48 5.14
N LEU A 158 -17.42 1.61 4.60
CA LEU A 158 -16.75 0.59 5.40
C LEU A 158 -15.79 1.19 6.43
N TYR A 159 -14.86 2.06 5.99
CA TYR A 159 -13.90 2.64 6.92
C TYR A 159 -14.56 3.51 7.97
N GLU A 160 -15.38 4.48 7.54
CA GLU A 160 -16.02 5.42 8.46
C GLU A 160 -17.04 4.71 9.38
N GLY A 161 -17.85 3.80 8.84
CA GLY A 161 -18.83 3.02 9.60
C GLY A 161 -18.18 2.15 10.67
N LEU A 162 -17.17 1.36 10.30
CA LEU A 162 -16.43 0.51 11.24
C LEU A 162 -15.65 1.34 12.27
N ALA A 163 -15.03 2.45 11.86
CA ALA A 163 -14.32 3.33 12.78
C ALA A 163 -15.26 3.91 13.85
N ARG A 164 -16.48 4.31 13.45
CA ARG A 164 -17.52 4.80 14.38
C ARG A 164 -18.01 3.71 15.35
N LEU A 165 -18.27 2.48 14.85
CA LEU A 165 -18.70 1.34 15.65
C LEU A 165 -17.61 0.92 16.66
N LEU A 166 -16.36 0.78 16.19
CA LEU A 166 -15.22 0.40 17.03
C LEU A 166 -14.93 1.44 18.12
N ALA A 167 -15.14 2.74 17.85
CA ALA A 167 -14.97 3.80 18.84
C ALA A 167 -15.99 3.75 20.00
N GLN A 168 -17.13 3.05 19.81
CA GLN A 168 -18.14 2.87 20.85
C GLN A 168 -17.93 1.62 21.71
N ARG A 169 -17.00 0.75 21.31
CA ARG A 169 -16.70 -0.47 22.07
C ARG A 169 -16.20 -0.09 23.46
N PRO A 170 -16.87 -0.52 24.55
CA PRO A 170 -16.34 -0.27 25.88
C PRO A 170 -14.95 -0.91 26.00
N GLU A 171 -13.99 -0.17 26.52
CA GLU A 171 -12.66 -0.71 26.81
C GLU A 171 -12.82 -1.93 27.72
N ARG A 172 -12.55 -3.13 27.22
CA ARG A 172 -12.52 -4.35 28.03
C ARG A 172 -11.40 -4.18 29.05
N GLY A 173 -11.78 -3.99 30.31
CA GLY A 173 -11.03 -3.95 31.55
C GLY A 173 -9.51 -4.08 31.44
N GLY A 174 -8.85 -2.95 31.30
CA GLY A 174 -7.48 -2.80 31.70
C GLY A 174 -7.49 -2.13 33.05
N GLU A 175 -7.06 -2.84 34.11
CA GLU A 175 -6.83 -2.27 35.45
C GLU A 175 -6.04 -0.96 35.30
N ALA A 176 -6.60 0.08 35.89
CA ALA A 176 -5.94 1.37 36.04
C ALA A 176 -4.62 1.16 36.79
N LYS A 177 -3.49 1.14 36.10
CA LYS A 177 -2.22 1.40 36.74
C LYS A 177 -2.11 2.90 36.96
N GLU A 178 -2.50 3.33 38.16
CA GLU A 178 -2.09 4.62 38.69
C GLU A 178 -0.57 4.73 38.70
N GLY A 179 -0.13 5.87 38.23
CA GLY A 179 1.09 6.52 38.66
C GLY A 179 2.41 5.94 38.21
N VAL A 180 3.02 6.54 37.23
CA VAL A 180 4.30 7.25 37.40
C VAL A 180 4.46 8.16 36.18
N ALA A 181 4.40 9.44 36.42
CA ALA A 181 4.80 10.46 35.46
C ALA A 181 6.28 10.24 35.12
N ARG A 182 6.59 9.89 33.88
CA ARG A 182 7.90 10.05 33.27
C ARG A 182 7.76 11.05 32.12
N GLU A 183 8.19 12.25 32.42
CA GLU A 183 8.53 13.28 31.43
C GLU A 183 9.60 12.75 30.49
N GLY A 184 9.45 13.03 29.20
CA GLY A 184 10.53 12.95 28.23
C GLY A 184 10.50 11.80 27.26
N ALA A 185 9.56 11.81 26.29
CA ALA A 185 9.77 11.34 24.93
C ALA A 185 8.68 11.92 24.02
N ALA A 186 9.05 12.94 23.25
CA ALA A 186 8.23 13.43 22.14
C ALA A 186 8.22 12.39 21.03
N GLY A 187 7.37 11.36 21.18
CA GLY A 187 7.08 10.38 20.15
C GLY A 187 6.18 11.02 19.09
N VAL A 188 6.65 11.04 17.86
CA VAL A 188 5.86 11.41 16.68
C VAL A 188 4.62 10.51 16.63
N ARG A 189 3.46 11.10 16.86
CA ARG A 189 2.16 10.41 16.69
C ARG A 189 1.86 10.33 15.19
N PRO A 190 1.40 9.19 14.66
CA PRO A 190 0.95 9.11 13.28
C PRO A 190 -0.24 10.06 13.09
N SER A 191 -0.14 10.95 12.10
CA SER A 191 -1.04 12.09 11.87
C SER A 191 -2.23 11.76 10.98
N SER A 192 -2.78 10.56 11.02
CA SER A 192 -4.00 10.23 10.26
C SER A 192 -5.06 9.46 11.05
N ALA A 193 -4.91 9.34 12.37
CA ALA A 193 -6.05 9.00 13.19
C ALA A 193 -6.67 10.31 13.68
N THR A 194 -7.71 10.77 13.02
CA THR A 194 -8.58 11.83 13.55
C THR A 194 -9.12 11.37 14.89
N ARG A 195 -8.40 11.68 15.96
CA ARG A 195 -8.94 11.55 17.31
C ARG A 195 -9.99 12.62 17.47
N LEU A 196 -11.24 12.29 17.19
CA LEU A 196 -12.37 12.98 17.77
C LEU A 196 -12.19 12.87 19.29
N ARG A 197 -11.85 13.97 19.95
CA ARG A 197 -11.85 14.05 21.43
C ARG A 197 -13.23 13.62 21.91
N PRO A 198 -13.34 12.62 22.80
CA PRO A 198 -14.63 12.27 23.34
C PRO A 198 -15.16 13.46 24.14
N ARG A 199 -16.20 14.10 23.62
CA ARG A 199 -17.07 14.95 24.45
C ARG A 199 -17.66 14.02 25.50
N ARG A 200 -17.42 14.26 26.79
CA ARG A 200 -18.14 13.63 27.90
C ARG A 200 -19.64 13.77 27.63
N ARG A 201 -20.26 12.71 27.14
CA ARG A 201 -21.73 12.59 27.09
C ARG A 201 -22.16 11.69 28.23
N THR A 202 -22.82 12.30 29.20
CA THR A 202 -23.79 11.64 30.06
C THR A 202 -25.01 11.28 29.20
N GLY A 203 -25.32 10.00 29.06
CA GLY A 203 -26.55 9.54 28.41
C GLY A 203 -26.31 8.34 27.48
N GLY A 204 -27.10 7.32 27.63
CA GLY A 204 -27.27 6.04 26.95
C GLY A 204 -26.44 5.73 25.68
N ALA A 205 -25.98 4.51 25.54
CA ALA A 205 -25.31 4.04 24.34
C ALA A 205 -26.17 4.37 23.12
N ALA A 206 -25.62 5.12 22.15
CA ALA A 206 -26.30 5.38 20.89
C ALA A 206 -26.56 4.03 20.19
N THR A 207 -27.74 3.82 19.63
CA THR A 207 -28.03 2.61 18.87
C THR A 207 -27.12 2.55 17.64
N GLU A 208 -26.74 1.34 17.19
CA GLU A 208 -25.89 1.15 16.00
C GLU A 208 -26.44 1.94 14.79
N ALA A 209 -27.75 1.94 14.60
CA ALA A 209 -28.43 2.72 13.55
C ALA A 209 -28.15 4.23 13.64
N ALA A 210 -28.09 4.81 14.87
CA ALA A 210 -27.75 6.21 15.05
C ALA A 210 -26.26 6.51 14.75
N VAL A 211 -25.38 5.53 14.93
CA VAL A 211 -23.93 5.64 14.61
C VAL A 211 -23.71 5.61 13.12
N LEU A 212 -24.44 4.78 12.41
CA LEU A 212 -24.33 4.55 10.97
C LEU A 212 -25.20 5.52 10.16
N ALA A 213 -25.92 6.43 10.82
CA ALA A 213 -26.79 7.39 10.15
C ALA A 213 -26.05 8.15 9.04
N GLY A 214 -26.66 8.17 7.85
CA GLY A 214 -26.10 8.79 6.64
C GLY A 214 -25.03 7.96 5.91
N LEU A 215 -24.80 6.71 6.32
CA LEU A 215 -23.89 5.76 5.65
C LEU A 215 -24.66 4.55 5.12
N CYS A 216 -25.24 3.77 6.03
CA CYS A 216 -25.94 2.52 5.73
C CYS A 216 -26.95 2.20 6.85
N ALA A 217 -27.81 1.21 6.60
CA ALA A 217 -28.78 0.75 7.59
C ALA A 217 -28.12 -0.09 8.70
N SER A 218 -27.25 -1.03 8.34
CA SER A 218 -26.53 -1.88 9.29
C SER A 218 -25.16 -2.33 8.76
N ILE A 219 -24.25 -2.69 9.68
CA ILE A 219 -23.02 -3.43 9.40
C ILE A 219 -23.00 -4.60 10.38
N GLN A 220 -23.29 -5.81 9.90
CA GLN A 220 -23.28 -7.03 10.71
C GLN A 220 -21.91 -7.73 10.63
N GLY A 221 -21.54 -8.49 11.68
CA GLY A 221 -20.24 -9.18 11.73
C GLY A 221 -19.06 -8.29 12.14
N TRP A 222 -19.27 -6.98 12.35
CA TRP A 222 -18.19 -6.06 12.76
C TRP A 222 -17.54 -6.43 14.10
N GLY A 223 -18.24 -7.24 14.91
CA GLY A 223 -17.72 -7.77 16.18
C GLY A 223 -16.42 -8.56 16.05
N GLU A 224 -16.19 -9.19 14.92
CA GLU A 224 -14.98 -9.96 14.59
C GLU A 224 -13.79 -9.03 14.27
N VAL A 225 -14.04 -7.80 13.87
CA VAL A 225 -13.01 -6.82 13.54
C VAL A 225 -12.59 -6.07 14.80
N ALA A 226 -11.30 -6.12 15.12
CA ALA A 226 -10.73 -5.39 16.26
C ALA A 226 -10.18 -4.00 15.86
N ARG A 227 -9.79 -3.84 14.60
CA ARG A 227 -9.19 -2.62 14.07
C ARG A 227 -9.48 -2.48 12.58
N VAL A 228 -9.78 -1.28 12.14
CA VAL A 228 -9.85 -0.91 10.72
C VAL A 228 -8.74 0.08 10.39
N LEU A 229 -8.07 -0.12 9.27
CA LEU A 229 -6.99 0.74 8.80
C LEU A 229 -7.15 1.04 7.32
N GLU A 230 -7.19 2.32 7.00
CA GLU A 230 -7.04 2.81 5.64
C GLU A 230 -5.56 3.01 5.32
N VAL A 231 -5.09 2.45 4.21
CA VAL A 231 -3.74 2.62 3.68
C VAL A 231 -3.86 3.45 2.41
N ASP A 232 -3.82 4.75 2.58
CA ASP A 232 -3.99 5.76 1.53
C ASP A 232 -2.65 6.25 0.96
N GLN A 233 -2.71 7.05 -0.10
CA GLN A 233 -1.55 7.63 -0.78
C GLN A 233 -1.07 8.96 -0.16
N THR A 234 -1.62 9.38 0.98
CA THR A 234 -1.17 10.61 1.63
C THR A 234 0.27 10.48 2.13
N PRO A 235 1.06 11.57 2.11
CA PRO A 235 2.43 11.55 2.59
C PRO A 235 2.56 11.00 4.03
N ILE A 236 3.65 10.28 4.32
CA ILE A 236 3.93 9.70 5.65
C ILE A 236 4.23 10.76 6.71
N GLY A 237 4.39 12.01 6.32
CA GLY A 237 4.60 13.15 7.20
C GLY A 237 4.62 14.45 6.43
N LYS A 238 4.30 15.54 7.11
CA LYS A 238 4.19 16.89 6.51
C LYS A 238 5.52 17.64 6.45
N THR A 239 6.58 17.10 7.00
CA THR A 239 7.87 17.80 7.12
C THR A 239 9.01 17.01 6.49
N PRO A 240 10.08 17.69 6.01
CA PRO A 240 11.29 17.02 5.51
C PRO A 240 12.01 16.12 6.52
N ARG A 241 11.63 16.19 7.81
CA ARG A 241 12.18 15.34 8.88
C ARG A 241 11.58 13.93 8.90
N SER A 242 10.41 13.74 8.30
CA SER A 242 9.83 12.40 8.13
C SER A 242 10.53 11.69 6.99
N CYS A 243 11.03 10.47 7.24
CA CYS A 243 11.73 9.66 6.25
C CYS A 243 11.43 8.16 6.49
N PRO A 244 11.73 7.26 5.53
CA PRO A 244 11.50 5.84 5.65
C PRO A 244 12.04 5.25 6.96
N ALA A 245 13.31 5.54 7.33
CA ALA A 245 13.93 5.01 8.54
C ALA A 245 13.18 5.37 9.83
N THR A 246 12.64 6.60 9.91
CA THR A 246 11.87 7.05 11.09
C THR A 246 10.47 6.46 11.10
N TYR A 247 9.85 6.34 9.95
CA TYR A 247 8.47 5.86 9.82
C TYR A 247 8.35 4.37 10.13
N VAL A 248 9.27 3.56 9.60
CA VAL A 248 9.33 2.11 9.86
C VAL A 248 9.89 1.79 11.26
N GLY A 249 10.47 2.80 11.94
CA GLY A 249 10.93 2.68 13.33
C GLY A 249 12.35 2.12 13.49
N VAL A 250 13.11 1.93 12.41
CA VAL A 250 14.49 1.42 12.50
C VAL A 250 15.49 2.48 12.99
N TRP A 251 15.16 3.76 12.83
CA TRP A 251 16.04 4.86 13.17
C TRP A 251 16.45 4.88 14.64
N ASP A 252 15.57 4.54 15.54
CA ASP A 252 15.85 4.49 16.99
C ASP A 252 16.90 3.43 17.33
N THR A 253 16.87 2.28 16.66
CA THR A 253 17.88 1.24 16.80
C THR A 253 19.22 1.68 16.21
N ILE A 254 19.21 2.30 15.02
CA ILE A 254 20.42 2.82 14.38
C ILE A 254 21.11 3.88 15.26
N ARG A 255 20.35 4.82 15.85
CA ARG A 255 20.91 5.81 16.79
C ARG A 255 21.58 5.18 18.00
N LYS A 256 21.02 4.10 18.55
CA LYS A 256 21.61 3.33 19.64
C LYS A 256 22.92 2.66 19.23
N LEU A 257 23.02 2.17 17.99
CA LEU A 257 24.25 1.58 17.45
C LEU A 257 25.37 2.62 17.36
N PHE A 258 25.08 3.82 16.84
CA PHE A 258 26.05 4.92 16.82
C PHE A 258 26.50 5.32 18.22
N ALA A 259 25.58 5.46 19.17
CA ALA A 259 25.89 5.79 20.56
C ALA A 259 26.71 4.69 21.25
N GLY A 260 26.63 3.45 20.77
CA GLY A 260 27.41 2.30 21.26
C GLY A 260 28.83 2.25 20.75
N THR A 261 29.23 3.08 19.77
CA THR A 261 30.61 3.08 19.23
C THR A 261 31.62 3.58 20.28
N PRO A 262 32.89 3.12 20.23
CA PRO A 262 33.90 3.58 21.16
C PRO A 262 34.07 5.09 21.16
N GLU A 263 34.06 5.71 19.99
CA GLU A 263 34.22 7.16 19.83
C GLU A 263 33.06 7.95 20.45
N ALA A 264 31.79 7.51 20.23
CA ALA A 264 30.63 8.14 20.84
C ALA A 264 30.68 8.05 22.38
N ARG A 265 31.06 6.88 22.90
CA ARG A 265 31.21 6.67 24.36
C ARG A 265 32.30 7.56 24.99
N MET A 266 33.46 7.68 24.35
CA MET A 266 34.53 8.57 24.81
C MET A 266 34.09 10.04 24.84
N ARG A 267 33.25 10.47 23.93
CA ARG A 267 32.71 11.83 23.85
C ARG A 267 31.43 12.03 24.69
N GLY A 268 30.93 10.99 25.35
CA GLY A 268 29.68 11.04 26.14
C GLY A 268 28.41 11.22 25.26
N TYR A 269 28.45 10.78 24.00
CA TYR A 269 27.33 10.95 23.06
C TYR A 269 26.29 9.84 23.24
N GLY A 270 25.10 10.22 23.74
CA GLY A 270 23.94 9.34 23.80
C GLY A 270 23.17 9.27 22.47
N PRO A 271 22.14 8.39 22.37
CA PRO A 271 21.33 8.24 21.15
C PRO A 271 20.65 9.52 20.66
N GLY A 272 20.40 10.49 21.55
CA GLY A 272 19.84 11.79 21.22
C GLY A 272 20.74 12.61 20.29
N ARG A 273 22.07 12.46 20.42
CA ARG A 273 23.07 13.15 19.58
C ARG A 273 22.90 12.81 18.09
N PHE A 274 22.50 11.58 17.78
CA PHE A 274 22.29 11.08 16.42
C PHE A 274 20.84 11.23 15.94
N SER A 275 20.09 12.17 16.55
CA SER A 275 18.74 12.54 16.12
C SER A 275 18.77 13.90 15.41
N PHE A 276 18.26 13.94 14.19
CA PHE A 276 18.07 15.20 13.46
C PHE A 276 16.86 16.01 13.96
N ASN A 277 16.08 15.47 14.90
CA ASN A 277 14.93 16.15 15.50
C ASN A 277 15.27 16.86 16.83
N VAL A 278 16.42 16.55 17.43
CA VAL A 278 16.82 17.06 18.75
C VAL A 278 18.06 17.96 18.60
N ALA A 279 18.06 19.07 19.31
CA ALA A 279 19.20 19.98 19.36
C ALA A 279 20.48 19.30 19.89
N GLY A 280 21.63 19.85 19.57
CA GLY A 280 22.95 19.40 20.03
C GLY A 280 23.72 18.53 19.05
N GLY A 281 23.05 17.64 18.27
CA GLY A 281 23.71 16.83 17.23
C GLY A 281 23.35 17.22 15.81
N ARG A 282 22.19 17.83 15.63
CA ARG A 282 21.71 18.29 14.33
C ARG A 282 22.43 19.57 13.87
N CYS A 283 22.37 19.84 12.58
CA CYS A 283 22.74 21.13 12.06
C CYS A 283 21.69 22.18 12.50
N GLU A 284 22.09 23.17 13.26
CA GLU A 284 21.16 24.20 13.77
C GLU A 284 20.73 25.19 12.66
N ALA A 285 21.53 25.37 11.60
CA ALA A 285 21.19 26.27 10.50
C ALA A 285 19.97 25.80 9.69
N CYS A 286 19.75 24.49 9.52
CA CYS A 286 18.58 23.90 8.90
C CYS A 286 17.71 23.10 9.87
N GLU A 287 18.03 23.15 11.15
CA GLU A 287 17.34 22.42 12.22
C GLU A 287 17.17 20.91 11.93
N GLY A 288 18.16 20.29 11.27
CA GLY A 288 18.12 18.88 10.90
C GLY A 288 17.28 18.52 9.67
N GLN A 289 16.80 19.50 8.92
CA GLN A 289 16.03 19.26 7.70
C GLN A 289 16.93 18.89 6.51
N GLY A 290 18.19 19.35 6.51
CA GLY A 290 19.12 19.17 5.41
C GLY A 290 18.91 20.14 4.25
N VAL A 291 17.79 20.84 4.22
CA VAL A 291 17.41 21.81 3.18
C VAL A 291 16.94 23.13 3.80
N ARG A 292 17.00 24.18 3.01
CA ARG A 292 16.35 25.45 3.29
C ARG A 292 15.32 25.74 2.20
N LYS A 293 14.19 26.29 2.60
CA LYS A 293 13.13 26.73 1.73
C LYS A 293 13.39 28.18 1.34
N LEU A 294 13.48 28.44 0.04
CA LEU A 294 13.54 29.78 -0.52
C LEU A 294 12.13 30.16 -0.98
N GLU A 295 11.53 31.10 -0.28
CA GLU A 295 10.22 31.64 -0.63
C GLU A 295 10.36 32.55 -1.85
N MET A 296 9.59 32.26 -2.90
CA MET A 296 9.56 33.06 -4.13
C MET A 296 8.20 33.73 -4.28
N SER A 297 8.17 35.05 -4.45
CA SER A 297 6.92 35.81 -4.45
C SER A 297 5.94 35.49 -5.58
N PHE A 298 6.41 34.90 -6.71
CA PHE A 298 5.58 34.59 -7.89
C PHE A 298 5.78 33.18 -8.45
N LEU A 299 6.65 32.37 -7.84
CA LEU A 299 6.94 31.00 -8.25
C LEU A 299 6.76 30.07 -7.05
N PRO A 300 6.55 28.77 -7.26
CA PRO A 300 6.59 27.81 -6.17
C PRO A 300 7.89 27.90 -5.40
N ASP A 301 7.80 27.74 -4.08
CA ASP A 301 8.97 27.75 -3.21
C ASP A 301 9.97 26.68 -3.63
N VAL A 302 11.27 27.01 -3.63
CA VAL A 302 12.34 26.11 -4.01
C VAL A 302 13.09 25.66 -2.76
N GLU A 303 13.29 24.34 -2.63
CA GLU A 303 14.13 23.77 -1.59
C GLU A 303 15.57 23.61 -2.08
N VAL A 304 16.51 24.20 -1.39
CA VAL A 304 17.95 24.09 -1.67
C VAL A 304 18.68 23.37 -0.54
N PRO A 305 19.75 22.61 -0.83
CA PRO A 305 20.59 22.03 0.22
C PRO A 305 21.08 23.09 1.20
N CYS A 306 21.12 22.75 2.49
CA CYS A 306 21.62 23.66 3.51
C CYS A 306 23.12 23.92 3.28
N GLU A 307 23.55 25.16 3.08
CA GLU A 307 24.93 25.55 2.83
C GLU A 307 25.88 25.16 3.96
N VAL A 308 25.40 25.18 5.21
CA VAL A 308 26.22 24.88 6.40
C VAL A 308 26.55 23.39 6.52
N CYS A 309 25.58 22.50 6.27
CA CYS A 309 25.79 21.06 6.40
C CYS A 309 25.84 20.31 5.06
N GLY A 310 25.69 21.00 3.91
CA GLY A 310 25.68 20.36 2.60
C GLY A 310 24.60 19.27 2.44
N GLY A 311 23.48 19.39 3.16
CA GLY A 311 22.42 18.36 3.16
C GLY A 311 22.58 17.27 4.22
N ALA A 312 23.71 17.20 4.95
CA ALA A 312 24.04 16.15 5.90
C ALA A 312 23.15 16.08 7.16
N ARG A 313 22.35 17.11 7.45
CA ARG A 313 21.43 17.23 8.60
C ARG A 313 22.07 17.33 9.98
N PHE A 314 23.35 17.00 10.13
CA PHE A 314 24.09 16.96 11.39
C PHE A 314 25.24 17.94 11.41
N ASN A 315 25.73 18.29 12.60
CA ASN A 315 26.93 19.10 12.75
C ASN A 315 28.21 18.26 12.57
N ALA A 316 29.33 18.91 12.34
CA ALA A 316 30.61 18.25 12.06
C ALA A 316 31.08 17.29 13.17
N GLU A 317 30.82 17.65 14.44
CA GLU A 317 31.21 16.80 15.58
C GLU A 317 30.44 15.48 15.61
N THR A 318 29.13 15.49 15.26
CA THR A 318 28.32 14.28 15.17
C THR A 318 28.75 13.43 13.97
N LEU A 319 29.09 14.08 12.85
CA LEU A 319 29.57 13.41 11.63
C LEU A 319 30.96 12.80 11.78
N ALA A 320 31.75 13.22 12.78
CA ALA A 320 33.04 12.59 13.08
C ALA A 320 32.87 11.14 13.55
N VAL A 321 31.76 10.81 14.22
CA VAL A 321 31.50 9.44 14.71
C VAL A 321 31.09 8.53 13.56
N ARG A 322 31.76 7.38 13.45
CA ARG A 322 31.50 6.39 12.39
C ARG A 322 31.05 5.04 12.96
N TYR A 323 30.09 4.44 12.28
CA TYR A 323 29.65 3.06 12.50
C TYR A 323 29.95 2.25 11.24
N ARG A 324 30.82 1.21 11.35
CA ARG A 324 31.31 0.43 10.20
C ARG A 324 31.89 1.30 9.06
N GLY A 325 32.60 2.36 9.42
CA GLY A 325 33.18 3.30 8.46
C GLY A 325 32.25 4.39 7.94
N LEU A 326 30.95 4.31 8.21
CA LEU A 326 29.93 5.25 7.73
C LEU A 326 29.55 6.26 8.81
N THR A 327 29.37 7.51 8.42
CA THR A 327 28.75 8.56 9.25
C THR A 327 27.24 8.35 9.34
N VAL A 328 26.60 8.98 10.30
CA VAL A 328 25.13 8.94 10.46
C VAL A 328 24.38 9.51 9.24
N SER A 329 24.99 10.48 8.54
CA SER A 329 24.44 11.06 7.31
C SER A 329 24.58 10.11 6.11
N GLU A 330 25.73 9.46 5.97
CA GLU A 330 25.95 8.46 4.92
C GLU A 330 25.00 7.27 5.09
N VAL A 331 24.72 6.84 6.32
CA VAL A 331 23.70 5.82 6.59
C VAL A 331 22.30 6.27 6.15
N LEU A 332 21.92 7.54 6.34
CA LEU A 332 20.64 8.05 5.84
C LEU A 332 20.58 8.10 4.30
N ALA A 333 21.75 8.24 3.66
CA ALA A 333 21.84 8.28 2.19
C ALA A 333 21.84 6.88 1.55
N LEU A 334 22.04 5.79 2.34
CA LEU A 334 22.02 4.43 1.83
C LEU A 334 20.64 4.07 1.29
N PRO A 335 20.55 3.46 0.09
CA PRO A 335 19.38 2.71 -0.34
C PRO A 335 19.06 1.58 0.65
N VAL A 336 17.79 1.20 0.75
CA VAL A 336 17.34 0.11 1.63
C VAL A 336 18.10 -1.20 1.34
N GLU A 337 18.36 -1.52 0.07
CA GLU A 337 19.09 -2.71 -0.36
C GLU A 337 20.53 -2.74 0.15
N GLU A 338 21.26 -1.64 0.11
CA GLU A 338 22.61 -1.53 0.67
C GLU A 338 22.59 -1.52 2.21
N ALA A 339 21.60 -0.86 2.79
CA ALA A 339 21.41 -0.84 4.24
C ALA A 339 21.16 -2.24 4.83
N LEU A 340 20.54 -3.15 4.07
CA LEU A 340 20.36 -4.56 4.46
C LEU A 340 21.70 -5.26 4.72
N GLU A 341 22.72 -4.99 3.91
CA GLU A 341 24.07 -5.55 4.08
C GLU A 341 24.77 -4.94 5.31
N VAL A 342 24.70 -3.61 5.44
CA VAL A 342 25.29 -2.90 6.58
C VAL A 342 24.72 -3.36 7.92
N PHE A 343 23.41 -3.60 7.98
CA PHE A 343 22.71 -4.00 9.20
C PHE A 343 22.36 -5.49 9.27
N ALA A 344 23.04 -6.36 8.49
CA ALA A 344 22.78 -7.80 8.44
C ALA A 344 22.82 -8.49 9.83
N ALA A 345 23.71 -8.02 10.73
CA ALA A 345 23.85 -8.53 12.10
C ALA A 345 22.77 -8.03 13.08
N HIS A 346 21.84 -7.16 12.65
CA HIS A 346 20.80 -6.57 13.51
C HIS A 346 19.41 -7.03 13.09
N PRO A 347 18.87 -8.15 13.65
CA PRO A 347 17.64 -8.79 13.15
C PRO A 347 16.44 -7.85 13.06
N ALA A 348 16.24 -6.95 14.04
CA ALA A 348 15.12 -6.02 14.06
C ALA A 348 15.18 -5.00 12.91
N VAL A 349 16.38 -4.47 12.61
CA VAL A 349 16.59 -3.53 11.49
C VAL A 349 16.47 -4.28 10.16
N ARG A 350 17.15 -5.41 10.04
CA ARG A 350 17.13 -6.26 8.84
C ARG A 350 15.72 -6.69 8.46
N HIS A 351 14.89 -7.11 9.43
CA HIS A 351 13.52 -7.53 9.17
C HIS A 351 12.69 -6.42 8.52
N ALA A 352 12.73 -5.21 9.09
CA ALA A 352 11.98 -4.08 8.56
C ALA A 352 12.49 -3.62 7.18
N LEU A 353 13.83 -3.64 6.96
CA LEU A 353 14.41 -3.31 5.66
C LEU A 353 14.09 -4.38 4.60
N ALA A 354 14.08 -5.67 4.96
CA ALA A 354 13.68 -6.74 4.06
C ALA A 354 12.21 -6.60 3.61
N LEU A 355 11.32 -6.20 4.52
CA LEU A 355 9.93 -5.90 4.16
C LEU A 355 9.83 -4.73 3.17
N LEU A 356 10.66 -3.70 3.32
CA LEU A 356 10.73 -2.60 2.33
C LEU A 356 11.18 -3.10 0.95
N GLN A 357 12.16 -3.97 0.91
CA GLN A 357 12.62 -4.59 -0.33
C GLN A 357 11.54 -5.48 -0.96
N ASP A 358 10.82 -6.25 -0.13
CA ASP A 358 9.73 -7.13 -0.55
C ASP A 358 8.55 -6.39 -1.22
N VAL A 359 8.33 -5.10 -0.89
CA VAL A 359 7.31 -4.25 -1.53
C VAL A 359 7.85 -3.42 -2.70
N GLY A 360 9.09 -3.67 -3.16
CA GLY A 360 9.68 -2.93 -4.26
C GLY A 360 10.23 -1.55 -3.90
N LEU A 361 10.52 -1.29 -2.60
CA LEU A 361 11.08 -0.03 -2.11
C LEU A 361 12.58 -0.13 -1.78
N GLY A 362 13.29 -1.10 -2.37
CA GLY A 362 14.72 -1.33 -2.14
C GLY A 362 15.62 -0.15 -2.53
N TYR A 363 15.21 0.61 -3.54
CA TYR A 363 15.93 1.78 -4.07
C TYR A 363 15.78 3.04 -3.22
N LEU A 364 14.76 3.13 -2.34
CA LEU A 364 14.55 4.30 -1.50
C LEU A 364 15.70 4.47 -0.52
N THR A 365 16.18 5.71 -0.36
CA THR A 365 17.16 5.97 0.69
C THR A 365 16.50 6.03 2.06
N LEU A 366 17.21 5.58 3.10
CA LEU A 366 16.71 5.57 4.48
C LEU A 366 16.26 6.96 4.95
N GLY A 367 16.95 8.01 4.47
CA GLY A 367 16.71 9.39 4.81
C GLY A 367 15.88 10.17 3.78
N GLN A 368 15.29 9.52 2.77
CA GLN A 368 14.48 10.22 1.77
C GLN A 368 13.37 11.02 2.42
N ARG A 369 13.20 12.25 2.01
CA ARG A 369 12.23 13.17 2.63
C ARG A 369 10.80 12.80 2.23
N SER A 370 9.88 12.79 3.19
CA SER A 370 8.48 12.45 2.93
C SER A 370 7.83 13.21 1.76
N PRO A 371 8.04 14.54 1.59
CA PRO A 371 7.46 15.27 0.47
C PRO A 371 7.99 14.86 -0.92
N THR A 372 9.10 14.13 -1.00
CA THR A 372 9.68 13.65 -2.26
C THR A 372 9.26 12.22 -2.61
N LEU A 373 8.47 11.58 -1.77
CA LEU A 373 7.90 10.26 -2.04
C LEU A 373 6.66 10.40 -2.93
N SER A 374 6.53 9.50 -3.89
CA SER A 374 5.27 9.35 -4.64
C SER A 374 4.14 8.82 -3.73
N GLY A 375 2.88 9.02 -4.14
CA GLY A 375 1.73 8.51 -3.40
C GLY A 375 1.80 6.99 -3.18
N GLY A 376 2.16 6.24 -4.21
CA GLY A 376 2.33 4.78 -4.15
C GLY A 376 3.47 4.34 -3.23
N GLU A 377 4.62 5.05 -3.21
CA GLU A 377 5.72 4.80 -2.28
C GLU A 377 5.28 5.03 -0.83
N ALA A 378 4.58 6.14 -0.56
CA ALA A 378 4.05 6.44 0.77
C ALA A 378 3.06 5.37 1.25
N GLN A 379 2.18 4.90 0.37
CA GLN A 379 1.21 3.84 0.64
C GLN A 379 1.91 2.52 0.98
N ARG A 380 2.87 2.07 0.17
CA ARG A 380 3.64 0.85 0.43
C ARG A 380 4.45 0.93 1.73
N LEU A 381 5.01 2.10 2.04
CA LEU A 381 5.73 2.32 3.29
C LEU A 381 4.80 2.18 4.52
N LYS A 382 3.55 2.66 4.42
CA LYS A 382 2.52 2.45 5.46
C LYS A 382 2.22 0.97 5.64
N LEU A 383 2.07 0.23 4.53
CA LEU A 383 1.82 -1.21 4.53
C LEU A 383 2.94 -2.00 5.23
N VAL A 384 4.21 -1.70 4.90
CA VAL A 384 5.38 -2.30 5.56
C VAL A 384 5.39 -2.06 7.05
N THR A 385 5.02 -0.86 7.50
CA THR A 385 5.00 -0.53 8.92
C THR A 385 3.99 -1.39 9.69
N GLU A 386 2.86 -1.69 9.09
CA GLU A 386 1.88 -2.60 9.70
C GLU A 386 2.36 -4.07 9.69
N LEU A 387 2.98 -4.51 8.60
CA LEU A 387 3.59 -5.85 8.52
C LEU A 387 4.73 -6.04 9.55
N ALA A 388 5.56 -5.02 9.74
CA ALA A 388 6.65 -5.08 10.72
C ALA A 388 6.14 -5.20 12.18
N ARG A 389 4.90 -4.75 12.44
CA ARG A 389 4.23 -4.89 13.74
C ARG A 389 3.57 -6.26 13.92
N ALA A 390 3.18 -6.92 12.84
CA ALA A 390 2.65 -8.28 12.85
C ALA A 390 3.80 -9.26 13.11
N ARG A 391 3.84 -9.90 14.29
CA ARG A 391 4.90 -10.87 14.62
C ARG A 391 4.75 -12.13 13.79
N PRO A 392 5.81 -12.61 13.09
CA PRO A 392 5.80 -13.92 12.50
C PRO A 392 5.75 -14.98 13.61
N GLY A 393 4.76 -15.85 13.64
CA GLY A 393 4.78 -17.03 14.49
C GLY A 393 3.52 -17.40 15.26
N GLU A 394 2.44 -16.64 15.21
CA GLU A 394 1.16 -17.06 15.79
C GLU A 394 0.08 -17.12 14.70
N PRO A 395 -0.25 -18.33 14.18
CA PRO A 395 -1.39 -18.45 13.28
C PRO A 395 -2.67 -18.21 14.06
N THR A 396 -3.33 -17.09 13.82
CA THR A 396 -4.72 -16.89 14.21
C THR A 396 -5.57 -17.75 13.28
N ARG A 397 -6.12 -18.85 13.77
CA ARG A 397 -7.11 -19.65 13.04
C ARG A 397 -8.44 -18.92 13.09
N PRO A 398 -8.99 -18.43 11.97
CA PRO A 398 -10.37 -17.98 11.93
C PRO A 398 -11.29 -19.23 11.96
N GLY A 399 -12.28 -19.25 12.85
CA GLY A 399 -13.40 -20.18 12.78
C GLY A 399 -13.29 -21.49 13.53
N VAL A 400 -12.42 -21.63 14.57
CA VAL A 400 -12.50 -22.76 15.51
C VAL A 400 -12.86 -22.19 16.88
N SER A 401 -14.12 -22.36 17.28
CA SER A 401 -14.54 -22.29 18.69
C SER A 401 -13.68 -23.27 19.47
N ALA A 402 -12.84 -22.76 20.37
CA ALA A 402 -12.07 -23.58 21.27
C ALA A 402 -13.01 -24.44 22.14
N PRO A 403 -12.74 -25.76 22.32
CA PRO A 403 -13.44 -26.53 23.32
C PRO A 403 -13.19 -25.89 24.71
N VAL A 404 -14.26 -25.69 25.42
CA VAL A 404 -14.21 -25.33 26.85
C VAL A 404 -13.65 -26.56 27.57
N GLU A 405 -12.37 -26.56 27.90
CA GLU A 405 -11.71 -27.25 28.99
C GLU A 405 -10.19 -27.33 28.78
N ALA A 406 -9.48 -26.37 29.40
CA ALA A 406 -8.20 -26.64 30.03
C ALA A 406 -7.78 -25.39 30.83
N ALA A 407 -7.85 -25.54 32.13
CA ALA A 407 -7.31 -24.59 33.09
C ALA A 407 -5.78 -24.52 33.00
N SER A 408 -5.27 -23.35 33.35
CA SER A 408 -3.90 -22.97 33.69
C SER A 408 -2.99 -22.40 32.58
N GLY A 409 -2.83 -21.09 32.60
CA GLY A 409 -1.54 -20.44 32.47
C GLY A 409 -1.01 -20.13 31.06
N GLN A 410 -1.15 -18.89 30.65
CA GLN A 410 -0.54 -18.22 29.49
C GLN A 410 -1.29 -18.33 28.16
N ARG A 411 -2.31 -17.50 28.04
CA ARG A 411 -2.88 -17.13 26.74
C ARG A 411 -1.85 -16.32 25.96
N GLY A 412 -1.25 -16.92 24.95
CA GLY A 412 -0.56 -16.19 23.88
C GLY A 412 -1.52 -15.15 23.31
N ARG A 413 -1.11 -13.87 23.31
CA ARG A 413 -1.90 -12.78 22.74
C ARG A 413 -1.90 -12.96 21.23
N SER A 414 -2.94 -13.56 20.66
CA SER A 414 -3.19 -13.48 19.20
C SER A 414 -3.29 -12.02 18.79
N SER A 415 -2.64 -11.66 17.68
CA SER A 415 -2.78 -10.31 17.13
C SER A 415 -4.25 -10.03 16.82
N PRO A 416 -4.79 -8.85 17.21
CA PRO A 416 -6.19 -8.54 16.96
C PRO A 416 -6.48 -8.52 15.46
N HIS A 417 -7.61 -9.11 15.03
CA HIS A 417 -8.02 -9.13 13.62
C HIS A 417 -8.14 -7.69 13.09
N THR A 418 -7.37 -7.37 12.07
CA THR A 418 -7.37 -6.06 11.43
C THR A 418 -7.95 -6.16 10.03
N LEU A 419 -8.84 -5.24 9.70
CA LEU A 419 -9.33 -5.02 8.34
C LEU A 419 -8.50 -3.91 7.69
N TYR A 420 -7.74 -4.25 6.65
CA TYR A 420 -6.98 -3.30 5.85
C TYR A 420 -7.79 -2.89 4.61
N LEU A 421 -7.89 -1.61 4.38
CA LEU A 421 -8.56 -1.02 3.22
C LEU A 421 -7.51 -0.29 2.39
N LEU A 422 -7.31 -0.71 1.15
CA LEU A 422 -6.35 -0.14 0.22
C LEU A 422 -7.07 0.41 -1.01
N ASP A 423 -6.72 1.61 -1.43
CA ASP A 423 -7.26 2.23 -2.63
C ASP A 423 -6.13 2.30 -3.69
N GLU A 424 -6.33 1.59 -4.80
CA GLU A 424 -5.46 1.50 -5.98
C GLU A 424 -3.96 1.36 -5.65
N PRO A 425 -3.54 0.32 -4.88
CA PRO A 425 -2.16 0.19 -4.44
C PRO A 425 -1.16 -0.14 -5.56
N THR A 426 -1.63 -0.46 -6.77
CA THR A 426 -0.78 -0.70 -7.95
C THR A 426 -0.41 0.57 -8.72
N VAL A 427 -0.96 1.72 -8.36
CA VAL A 427 -0.64 3.00 -9.01
C VAL A 427 0.87 3.28 -9.02
N GLY A 428 1.42 3.61 -10.20
CA GLY A 428 2.85 3.88 -10.38
C GLY A 428 3.76 2.67 -10.16
N LEU A 429 3.23 1.44 -10.22
CA LEU A 429 4.01 0.22 -10.10
C LEU A 429 4.34 -0.36 -11.47
N HIS A 430 5.63 -0.64 -11.66
CA HIS A 430 6.05 -1.52 -12.74
C HIS A 430 5.51 -2.95 -12.53
N MET A 431 5.22 -3.67 -13.61
CA MET A 431 4.68 -5.04 -13.59
C MET A 431 5.45 -5.99 -12.65
N ALA A 432 6.79 -5.87 -12.56
CA ALA A 432 7.62 -6.65 -11.63
C ALA A 432 7.32 -6.38 -10.14
N ASP A 433 6.87 -5.18 -9.82
CA ASP A 433 6.59 -4.79 -8.44
C ASP A 433 5.16 -5.13 -8.04
N VAL A 434 4.23 -5.28 -9.00
CA VAL A 434 2.88 -5.80 -8.76
C VAL A 434 2.94 -7.20 -8.14
N GLU A 435 3.82 -8.08 -8.64
CA GLU A 435 4.02 -9.41 -8.06
C GLU A 435 4.47 -9.34 -6.59
N LYS A 436 5.40 -8.43 -6.28
CA LYS A 436 5.88 -8.23 -4.91
C LYS A 436 4.75 -7.75 -3.98
N LEU A 437 3.95 -6.78 -4.46
CA LEU A 437 2.79 -6.28 -3.73
C LEU A 437 1.79 -7.39 -3.43
N VAL A 438 1.42 -8.19 -4.42
CA VAL A 438 0.50 -9.34 -4.27
C VAL A 438 0.98 -10.30 -3.18
N ARG A 439 2.27 -10.64 -3.15
CA ARG A 439 2.85 -11.49 -2.08
C ARG A 439 2.67 -10.88 -0.69
N VAL A 440 2.81 -9.57 -0.59
CA VAL A 440 2.64 -8.84 0.68
C VAL A 440 1.19 -8.83 1.14
N LEU A 441 0.23 -8.59 0.22
CA LEU A 441 -1.20 -8.67 0.52
C LEU A 441 -1.58 -10.07 1.02
N HIS A 442 -1.07 -11.11 0.37
CA HIS A 442 -1.27 -12.49 0.82
C HIS A 442 -0.67 -12.77 2.20
N ARG A 443 0.51 -12.22 2.53
CA ARG A 443 1.11 -12.35 3.88
C ARG A 443 0.22 -11.75 4.96
N LEU A 444 -0.41 -10.60 4.72
CA LEU A 444 -1.36 -10.00 5.67
C LEU A 444 -2.55 -10.93 5.93
N VAL A 445 -3.08 -11.56 4.88
CA VAL A 445 -4.19 -12.51 5.02
C VAL A 445 -3.74 -13.78 5.75
N ASP A 446 -2.52 -14.28 5.49
CA ASP A 446 -1.98 -15.49 6.13
C ASP A 446 -1.76 -15.33 7.64
N VAL A 447 -1.49 -14.12 8.12
CA VAL A 447 -1.43 -13.84 9.57
C VAL A 447 -2.83 -13.60 10.19
N GLY A 448 -3.91 -13.83 9.42
CA GLY A 448 -5.29 -13.83 9.93
C GLY A 448 -6.01 -12.49 9.79
N HIS A 449 -5.53 -11.59 8.94
CA HIS A 449 -6.19 -10.30 8.68
C HIS A 449 -7.08 -10.36 7.44
N THR A 450 -7.98 -9.40 7.30
CA THR A 450 -8.74 -9.16 6.06
C THR A 450 -8.10 -8.01 5.29
N VAL A 451 -7.96 -8.20 3.99
CA VAL A 451 -7.48 -7.15 3.08
C VAL A 451 -8.53 -6.88 2.03
N VAL A 452 -9.05 -5.67 1.99
CA VAL A 452 -9.98 -5.18 0.96
C VAL A 452 -9.23 -4.19 0.10
N VAL A 453 -9.15 -4.46 -1.20
CA VAL A 453 -8.42 -3.64 -2.16
C VAL A 453 -9.39 -3.13 -3.21
N VAL A 454 -9.42 -1.82 -3.44
CA VAL A 454 -10.04 -1.24 -4.65
C VAL A 454 -9.00 -1.32 -5.74
N GLU A 455 -9.31 -2.06 -6.83
CA GLU A 455 -8.33 -2.28 -7.89
C GLU A 455 -8.95 -2.49 -9.27
N HIS A 456 -8.17 -2.08 -10.27
CA HIS A 456 -8.45 -2.29 -11.68
C HIS A 456 -7.43 -3.21 -12.36
N ASN A 457 -6.26 -3.38 -11.74
CA ASN A 457 -5.19 -4.24 -12.23
C ASN A 457 -5.62 -5.71 -12.16
N LEU A 458 -5.67 -6.36 -13.34
CA LEU A 458 -6.17 -7.72 -13.45
C LEU A 458 -5.26 -8.77 -12.79
N ASP A 459 -3.97 -8.51 -12.61
CA ASP A 459 -3.08 -9.38 -11.85
C ASP A 459 -3.50 -9.46 -10.38
N VAL A 460 -3.91 -8.32 -9.77
CA VAL A 460 -4.41 -8.28 -8.40
C VAL A 460 -5.82 -8.87 -8.30
N VAL A 461 -6.72 -8.52 -9.24
CA VAL A 461 -8.09 -9.07 -9.29
C VAL A 461 -8.05 -10.59 -9.41
N ALA A 462 -7.14 -11.12 -10.24
CA ALA A 462 -6.97 -12.56 -10.44
C ALA A 462 -6.38 -13.27 -9.22
N GLU A 463 -5.76 -12.61 -8.28
CA GLU A 463 -5.24 -13.18 -7.03
C GLU A 463 -6.22 -13.10 -5.85
N ALA A 464 -7.30 -12.33 -5.98
CA ALA A 464 -8.27 -12.19 -4.90
C ALA A 464 -8.96 -13.51 -4.55
N ASP A 465 -9.25 -13.74 -3.27
CA ASP A 465 -10.08 -14.85 -2.83
C ASP A 465 -11.57 -14.57 -3.15
N TRP A 466 -11.95 -13.29 -3.16
CA TRP A 466 -13.30 -12.82 -3.46
C TRP A 466 -13.26 -11.48 -4.21
N VAL A 467 -14.10 -11.34 -5.21
CA VAL A 467 -14.27 -10.10 -5.99
C VAL A 467 -15.68 -9.59 -5.81
N VAL A 468 -15.82 -8.28 -5.63
CA VAL A 468 -17.08 -7.53 -5.68
C VAL A 468 -16.96 -6.52 -6.80
N ASP A 469 -17.75 -6.69 -7.86
CA ASP A 469 -17.74 -5.82 -9.03
C ASP A 469 -18.92 -4.85 -9.00
N LEU A 470 -18.62 -3.55 -8.96
CA LEU A 470 -19.61 -2.48 -8.93
C LEU A 470 -19.85 -1.90 -10.32
N GLY A 471 -21.10 -1.69 -10.66
CA GLY A 471 -21.46 -1.17 -11.98
C GLY A 471 -22.98 -0.98 -12.11
N PRO A 472 -23.52 -1.13 -13.33
CA PRO A 472 -22.81 -1.46 -14.59
C PRO A 472 -22.01 -0.29 -15.16
N GLU A 473 -22.37 0.97 -14.87
CA GLU A 473 -21.73 2.18 -15.37
C GLU A 473 -21.22 3.06 -14.20
N GLY A 474 -20.68 4.25 -14.52
CA GLY A 474 -20.35 5.28 -13.53
C GLY A 474 -21.52 6.21 -13.23
N GLY A 475 -21.42 7.00 -12.16
CA GLY A 475 -22.44 7.96 -11.76
C GLY A 475 -23.78 7.31 -11.42
N ASP A 476 -24.89 7.92 -11.85
CA ASP A 476 -26.25 7.45 -11.55
C ASP A 476 -26.58 6.07 -12.17
N GLY A 477 -25.85 5.65 -13.20
CA GLY A 477 -25.95 4.32 -13.80
C GLY A 477 -25.16 3.23 -13.06
N GLY A 478 -24.43 3.59 -12.00
CA GLY A 478 -23.59 2.70 -11.19
C GLY A 478 -24.24 2.29 -9.86
N GLY A 479 -23.39 2.07 -8.87
CA GLY A 479 -23.80 1.90 -7.49
C GLY A 479 -24.46 0.56 -7.15
N ARG A 480 -24.30 -0.46 -7.99
CA ARG A 480 -24.90 -1.80 -7.78
C ARG A 480 -23.83 -2.88 -7.85
N VAL A 481 -23.97 -3.96 -7.08
CA VAL A 481 -23.18 -5.17 -7.28
C VAL A 481 -23.67 -5.86 -8.55
N VAL A 482 -22.81 -5.96 -9.56
CA VAL A 482 -23.11 -6.61 -10.84
C VAL A 482 -22.55 -8.02 -10.94
N ALA A 483 -21.53 -8.32 -10.14
CA ALA A 483 -20.96 -9.66 -9.99
C ALA A 483 -20.23 -9.77 -8.66
N GLU A 484 -20.27 -10.95 -8.03
CA GLU A 484 -19.50 -11.26 -6.85
C GLU A 484 -19.09 -12.73 -6.83
N GLY A 485 -18.02 -13.05 -6.10
CA GLY A 485 -17.51 -14.40 -5.98
C GLY A 485 -16.01 -14.50 -6.27
N PRO A 486 -15.45 -15.74 -6.27
CA PRO A 486 -14.10 -15.98 -6.76
C PRO A 486 -13.90 -15.44 -8.19
N PRO A 487 -12.70 -15.02 -8.58
CA PRO A 487 -12.42 -14.47 -9.92
C PRO A 487 -12.94 -15.33 -11.07
N GLU A 488 -12.86 -16.65 -10.96
CA GLU A 488 -13.34 -17.60 -11.97
C GLU A 488 -14.87 -17.59 -12.10
N THR A 489 -15.58 -17.29 -11.01
CA THR A 489 -17.05 -17.15 -11.00
C THR A 489 -17.44 -15.83 -11.63
N VAL A 490 -16.81 -14.74 -11.24
CA VAL A 490 -17.03 -13.41 -11.83
C VAL A 490 -16.77 -13.43 -13.34
N ALA A 491 -15.69 -14.07 -13.79
CA ALA A 491 -15.34 -14.19 -15.22
C ALA A 491 -16.42 -14.94 -16.07
N ARG A 492 -17.37 -15.63 -15.45
CA ARG A 492 -18.48 -16.33 -16.13
C ARG A 492 -19.71 -15.46 -16.32
N VAL A 493 -19.77 -14.30 -15.64
CA VAL A 493 -20.89 -13.37 -15.77
C VAL A 493 -20.93 -12.82 -17.21
N ARG A 494 -22.10 -12.92 -17.85
CA ARG A 494 -22.24 -12.61 -19.28
C ARG A 494 -22.72 -11.19 -19.56
N ARG A 495 -23.43 -10.55 -18.63
CA ARG A 495 -24.07 -9.24 -18.80
C ARG A 495 -23.90 -8.39 -17.55
N GLY A 496 -23.82 -7.09 -17.72
CA GLY A 496 -23.78 -6.11 -16.63
C GLY A 496 -22.40 -5.85 -16.00
N SER A 497 -21.41 -6.73 -16.19
CA SER A 497 -20.06 -6.58 -15.67
C SER A 497 -19.06 -6.37 -16.80
N HIS A 498 -18.44 -5.20 -16.83
CA HIS A 498 -17.34 -4.93 -17.76
C HIS A 498 -16.07 -5.68 -17.31
N THR A 499 -15.80 -5.69 -16.01
CA THR A 499 -14.67 -6.43 -15.41
C THR A 499 -14.70 -7.91 -15.81
N ALA A 500 -15.85 -8.58 -15.73
CA ALA A 500 -16.00 -9.99 -16.09
C ALA A 500 -15.51 -10.29 -17.51
N ARG A 501 -15.78 -9.39 -18.46
CA ARG A 501 -15.36 -9.54 -19.86
C ARG A 501 -13.84 -9.56 -19.99
N PHE A 502 -13.15 -8.62 -19.36
CA PHE A 502 -11.69 -8.51 -19.40
C PHE A 502 -11.04 -9.64 -18.59
N LEU A 503 -11.54 -9.92 -17.39
CA LEU A 503 -11.06 -10.98 -16.52
C LEU A 503 -11.14 -12.37 -17.18
N LYS A 504 -12.19 -12.62 -17.96
CA LYS A 504 -12.34 -13.88 -18.70
C LYS A 504 -11.23 -14.09 -19.72
N GLY A 505 -10.90 -13.06 -20.50
CA GLY A 505 -9.76 -13.10 -21.44
C GLY A 505 -8.45 -13.32 -20.70
N PHE A 506 -8.23 -12.53 -19.68
CA PHE A 506 -7.03 -12.56 -18.84
C PHE A 506 -6.77 -13.94 -18.20
N LEU A 507 -7.79 -14.53 -17.55
CA LEU A 507 -7.66 -15.85 -16.94
C LEU A 507 -7.48 -16.98 -17.96
N ARG A 508 -7.99 -16.82 -19.19
CA ARG A 508 -7.73 -17.80 -20.25
C ARG A 508 -6.27 -17.78 -20.72
N GLU A 509 -5.66 -16.61 -20.76
CA GLU A 509 -4.27 -16.41 -21.18
C GLU A 509 -3.27 -16.74 -20.08
N ARG A 510 -3.59 -16.35 -18.84
CA ARG A 510 -2.69 -16.38 -17.68
C ARG A 510 -3.09 -17.32 -16.57
N GLY A 511 -4.29 -17.92 -16.64
CA GLY A 511 -4.74 -18.88 -15.64
C GLY A 511 -3.88 -20.13 -15.59
N VAL A 512 -3.52 -20.57 -14.39
CA VAL A 512 -2.96 -21.91 -14.18
C VAL A 512 -4.07 -22.90 -14.44
N GLN A 513 -3.93 -23.74 -15.47
CA GLN A 513 -4.86 -24.85 -15.68
C GLN A 513 -4.81 -25.73 -14.43
N ALA A 514 -5.93 -25.87 -13.72
CA ALA A 514 -6.08 -26.87 -12.69
C ALA A 514 -5.67 -28.23 -13.29
N GLY A 515 -4.57 -28.80 -12.79
CA GLY A 515 -3.90 -29.95 -13.37
C GLY A 515 -4.88 -31.01 -13.81
N GLY A 516 -4.79 -31.40 -15.08
CA GLY A 516 -5.58 -32.47 -15.63
C GLY A 516 -5.46 -33.68 -14.74
N ARG A 517 -6.57 -34.15 -14.20
CA ARG A 517 -6.65 -35.48 -13.61
C ARG A 517 -6.12 -36.44 -14.65
N GLY A 518 -4.91 -36.97 -14.41
CA GLY A 518 -4.40 -38.07 -15.22
C GLY A 518 -5.48 -39.14 -15.27
N LYS A 519 -5.93 -39.46 -16.47
CA LYS A 519 -6.74 -40.67 -16.67
C LYS A 519 -5.87 -41.84 -16.21
N PRO A 520 -6.33 -42.70 -15.30
CA PRO A 520 -5.68 -43.97 -15.07
C PRO A 520 -5.81 -44.78 -16.35
N GLY A 521 -4.67 -45.13 -16.98
CA GLY A 521 -4.57 -46.15 -18.01
C GLY A 521 -4.66 -47.53 -17.41
#